data_80b326e3aa7c4e2cfa0ad02bf2a64fd6
#
_entry.id   80b326e3aa7c4e2cfa0ad02bf2a64fd6
#
_cell.length_a   1.000
_cell.length_b   1.000
_cell.length_c   1.000
_cell.angle_alpha   90.00
_cell.angle_beta   90.00
_cell.angle_gamma   90.00
#
_symmetry.space_group_name_H-M   'P 1'
#
loop_
_entity.id
_entity.type
_entity.pdbx_description
1 polymer ?
#
loop_
_entity_poly.entity_id
_entity_poly.type
_entity_poly.pdbx_seq_one_letter_code
_entity_poly.pdbx_strand_id
1 'polypeptide(L)'
;MTTFYRFDIMKNLRIFQFGIVVLLCGILSLPLSAQTEVMAWSNITGVRVDGELIDFESSLRVGTLKGDMEITGKEKQVRPVFHREGDMQEVTTTLRGVKFHQKVTDKGKGLVEISIDALSDTTLNQAAYYCIALSPENYVDAKVRTSGRKLTVTSANRKLEFKFNKSIKVTVEKESTGTVVYISLMPILKKAGRTALSMELHASGVIDHSDAEITLDMQNPGSLFAGFGGNFRLQNPAADPKVIDYCLENLRVAYGRVEFPWRLWQPEEESDPIAVAQNGGLNKRVEESLLMAKRLKAMGMPVILSCWFPPAWAIDGGPASYARQGGVIAYRLDSRKKEKIYKSMADYLLYAKRYYGIEFSMFSFNESDLGIDVLHTPQEHADFIKEFGAYLAELNLPTRMLLGDNSDATTFDFILPALNNSETHKYIGAVSFHSWRGCDDVTLKKWADAAKAINVPLLVGEGSTDAAAHGYAEIFNESTFALYEINLYTRICAICQPLSILQWQLTSDYSLLWGDGIY
;
A
#
# COMPACT_ATOMS: atom_id res chain seq x y z
N MET A 1 -30.04 -40.40 40.87
CA MET A 1 -28.85 -41.15 40.43
C MET A 1 -28.84 -41.13 38.87
N THR A 2 -28.70 -39.93 38.26
CA THR A 2 -28.65 -39.79 36.77
C THR A 2 -28.09 -38.43 36.35
N THR A 3 -26.92 -38.00 36.90
CA THR A 3 -26.36 -36.67 36.55
C THR A 3 -24.85 -36.71 36.29
N PHE A 4 -24.20 -37.86 36.24
CA PHE A 4 -22.72 -37.92 36.13
C PHE A 4 -22.17 -38.39 34.75
N TYR A 5 -23.03 -38.87 33.84
CA TYR A 5 -22.52 -39.41 32.56
C TYR A 5 -22.47 -38.42 31.39
N ARG A 6 -22.99 -37.18 31.53
CA ARG A 6 -23.02 -36.19 30.43
C ARG A 6 -21.78 -35.34 30.30
N PHE A 7 -20.91 -35.31 31.33
CA PHE A 7 -19.72 -34.44 31.31
C PHE A 7 -18.51 -35.08 30.62
N ASP A 8 -18.37 -36.39 30.66
CA ASP A 8 -17.20 -37.07 30.07
C ASP A 8 -17.29 -37.23 28.54
N ILE A 9 -18.49 -37.35 27.99
CA ILE A 9 -18.67 -37.46 26.52
C ILE A 9 -18.34 -36.12 25.84
N MET A 10 -18.67 -34.98 26.46
CA MET A 10 -18.34 -33.65 25.90
C MET A 10 -16.86 -33.32 26.00
N LYS A 11 -16.15 -33.78 27.02
CA LYS A 11 -14.69 -33.63 27.12
C LYS A 11 -13.96 -34.43 26.05
N ASN A 12 -14.34 -35.67 25.86
CA ASN A 12 -13.73 -36.54 24.85
C ASN A 12 -14.03 -36.06 23.41
N LEU A 13 -15.20 -35.48 23.16
CA LEU A 13 -15.55 -34.90 21.84
C LEU A 13 -14.72 -33.65 21.54
N ARG A 14 -14.45 -32.79 22.56
CA ARG A 14 -13.60 -31.60 22.38
C ARG A 14 -12.13 -31.96 22.18
N ILE A 15 -11.62 -32.96 22.86
CA ILE A 15 -10.24 -33.46 22.68
C ILE A 15 -10.10 -34.09 21.29
N PHE A 16 -11.12 -34.80 20.81
CA PHE A 16 -11.13 -35.39 19.46
C PHE A 16 -11.24 -34.33 18.37
N GLN A 17 -12.05 -33.30 18.55
CA GLN A 17 -12.14 -32.15 17.63
C GLN A 17 -10.85 -31.33 17.63
N PHE A 18 -10.21 -31.11 18.80
CA PHE A 18 -8.92 -30.43 18.87
C PHE A 18 -7.79 -31.25 18.23
N GLY A 19 -7.78 -32.56 18.40
CA GLY A 19 -6.83 -33.47 17.75
C GLY A 19 -6.97 -33.51 16.22
N ILE A 20 -8.20 -33.47 15.69
CA ILE A 20 -8.48 -33.41 14.25
C ILE A 20 -8.09 -32.05 13.66
N VAL A 21 -8.34 -30.93 14.37
CA VAL A 21 -7.93 -29.60 13.93
C VAL A 21 -6.41 -29.46 13.91
N VAL A 22 -5.70 -29.99 14.92
CA VAL A 22 -4.24 -29.99 14.95
C VAL A 22 -3.66 -30.92 13.87
N LEU A 23 -4.30 -32.07 13.59
CA LEU A 23 -3.88 -32.96 12.51
C LEU A 23 -4.17 -32.38 11.12
N LEU A 24 -5.32 -31.68 10.92
CA LEU A 24 -5.61 -30.97 9.67
C LEU A 24 -4.69 -29.75 9.47
N CYS A 25 -4.37 -29.00 10.52
CA CYS A 25 -3.37 -27.92 10.43
C CYS A 25 -1.97 -28.44 10.13
N GLY A 26 -1.61 -29.63 10.60
CA GLY A 26 -0.32 -30.28 10.28
C GLY A 26 -0.23 -30.83 8.85
N ILE A 27 -1.37 -31.11 8.19
CA ILE A 27 -1.42 -31.64 6.81
C ILE A 27 -1.50 -30.50 5.78
N LEU A 28 -1.90 -29.29 6.18
CA LEU A 28 -2.00 -28.11 5.31
C LEU A 28 -0.76 -27.22 5.32
N SER A 29 0.35 -27.63 5.92
CA SER A 29 1.65 -27.04 5.61
C SER A 29 2.10 -27.56 4.23
N LEU A 30 1.40 -27.13 3.18
CA LEU A 30 1.99 -27.13 1.85
C LEU A 30 3.26 -26.29 1.97
N PRO A 31 4.43 -26.82 1.59
CA PRO A 31 5.62 -25.99 1.56
C PRO A 31 5.28 -24.77 0.67
N LEU A 32 5.38 -23.57 1.23
CA LEU A 32 5.35 -22.35 0.43
C LEU A 32 6.46 -22.51 -0.61
N SER A 33 6.08 -22.75 -1.85
CA SER A 33 7.01 -23.12 -2.92
C SER A 33 7.86 -21.93 -3.40
N ALA A 34 7.57 -20.71 -2.98
CA ALA A 34 8.35 -19.55 -3.34
C ALA A 34 9.41 -19.27 -2.27
N GLN A 35 10.68 -19.59 -2.56
CA GLN A 35 11.81 -19.31 -1.69
C GLN A 35 12.42 -17.94 -1.97
N THR A 36 12.39 -17.46 -3.21
CA THR A 36 12.97 -16.20 -3.62
C THR A 36 11.92 -15.11 -3.62
N GLU A 37 12.18 -14.04 -2.87
CA GLU A 37 11.31 -12.88 -2.82
C GLU A 37 11.62 -11.91 -3.95
N VAL A 38 10.82 -11.94 -5.02
CA VAL A 38 10.94 -11.07 -6.19
C VAL A 38 9.80 -10.07 -6.21
N MET A 39 10.15 -8.79 -6.22
CA MET A 39 9.20 -7.70 -6.31
C MET A 39 8.82 -7.39 -7.75
N ALA A 40 7.62 -6.87 -7.97
CA ALA A 40 7.11 -6.57 -9.31
C ALA A 40 8.02 -5.65 -10.13
N TRP A 41 8.80 -4.81 -9.47
CA TRP A 41 9.79 -3.92 -10.11
C TRP A 41 11.16 -4.56 -10.34
N SER A 42 11.29 -5.90 -10.23
CA SER A 42 12.49 -6.70 -10.50
C SER A 42 13.46 -6.90 -9.34
N ASN A 43 13.32 -6.16 -8.22
CA ASN A 43 14.23 -6.36 -7.10
C ASN A 43 13.99 -7.71 -6.43
N ILE A 44 15.07 -8.39 -6.06
CA ILE A 44 15.04 -9.57 -5.19
C ILE A 44 15.38 -9.07 -3.79
N THR A 45 14.52 -9.32 -2.81
CA THR A 45 14.70 -8.87 -1.42
C THR A 45 15.31 -9.95 -0.52
N GLY A 46 15.49 -11.13 -1.03
CA GLY A 46 16.16 -12.23 -0.35
C GLY A 46 15.74 -13.61 -0.84
N VAL A 47 16.28 -14.60 -0.18
CA VAL A 47 15.94 -16.03 -0.40
C VAL A 47 15.62 -16.66 0.94
N ARG A 48 14.46 -17.31 1.06
CA ARG A 48 14.10 -18.04 2.27
C ARG A 48 14.77 -19.42 2.30
N VAL A 49 15.40 -19.69 3.43
CA VAL A 49 16.02 -20.97 3.72
C VAL A 49 15.43 -21.47 5.05
N ASP A 50 14.74 -22.60 5.02
CA ASP A 50 14.04 -23.16 6.19
C ASP A 50 13.12 -22.15 6.92
N GLY A 51 12.46 -21.28 6.13
CA GLY A 51 11.52 -20.26 6.62
C GLY A 51 12.14 -18.91 6.95
N GLU A 52 13.46 -18.81 7.20
CA GLU A 52 14.15 -17.55 7.48
C GLU A 52 14.63 -16.88 6.19
N LEU A 53 14.47 -15.58 6.10
CA LEU A 53 14.91 -14.77 4.97
C LEU A 53 16.42 -14.48 5.06
N ILE A 54 17.19 -15.02 4.13
CA ILE A 54 18.56 -14.57 3.87
C ILE A 54 18.45 -13.31 3.00
N ASP A 55 18.36 -12.16 3.65
CA ASP A 55 18.07 -10.88 3.03
C ASP A 55 19.24 -10.32 2.23
N PHE A 56 18.97 -9.70 1.15
CA PHE A 56 19.78 -8.76 0.36
C PHE A 56 18.83 -8.07 -0.61
N GLU A 57 19.21 -6.92 -1.12
CA GLU A 57 18.39 -6.26 -2.13
C GLU A 57 19.11 -6.22 -3.47
N SER A 58 18.56 -6.89 -4.49
CA SER A 58 19.04 -6.69 -5.85
C SER A 58 18.34 -5.50 -6.50
N SER A 59 19.00 -4.86 -7.47
CA SER A 59 18.41 -3.82 -8.31
C SER A 59 19.06 -3.76 -9.68
N LEU A 60 18.28 -3.33 -10.68
CA LEU A 60 18.82 -2.91 -11.97
C LEU A 60 19.08 -1.41 -11.90
N ARG A 61 20.22 -0.97 -12.41
CA ARG A 61 20.64 0.44 -12.34
C ARG A 61 21.21 0.89 -13.69
N VAL A 62 20.90 2.14 -14.06
CA VAL A 62 21.43 2.79 -15.26
C VAL A 62 21.94 4.18 -14.90
N GLY A 63 23.21 4.45 -15.19
CA GLY A 63 23.83 5.73 -14.87
C GLY A 63 25.36 5.67 -14.78
N THR A 64 25.90 6.54 -13.94
CA THR A 64 27.36 6.62 -13.65
C THR A 64 27.60 6.40 -12.17
N LEU A 65 28.61 5.59 -11.81
CA LEU A 65 28.90 5.22 -10.40
C LEU A 65 29.05 6.41 -9.43
N LYS A 66 29.51 7.56 -9.92
CA LYS A 66 29.71 8.78 -9.10
C LYS A 66 28.78 9.93 -9.48
N GLY A 67 27.70 9.63 -10.20
CA GLY A 67 26.77 10.64 -10.70
C GLY A 67 25.34 10.17 -10.62
N ASP A 68 24.53 10.72 -11.51
CA ASP A 68 23.11 10.40 -11.56
C ASP A 68 22.87 8.94 -11.97
N MET A 69 22.08 8.23 -11.17
CA MET A 69 21.77 6.82 -11.29
C MET A 69 20.27 6.60 -11.18
N GLU A 70 19.66 5.98 -12.18
CA GLU A 70 18.30 5.49 -12.10
C GLU A 70 18.31 4.04 -11.62
N ILE A 71 17.45 3.71 -10.66
CA ILE A 71 17.44 2.44 -9.93
C ILE A 71 16.03 1.87 -9.96
N THR A 72 15.86 0.57 -10.18
CA THR A 72 14.59 -0.11 -9.96
C THR A 72 14.23 -0.08 -8.48
N GLY A 73 12.95 0.13 -8.18
CA GLY A 73 12.48 0.20 -6.81
C GLY A 73 11.03 0.66 -6.75
N LYS A 74 10.42 0.49 -5.61
CA LYS A 74 9.03 0.88 -5.34
C LYS A 74 8.75 2.37 -5.62
N GLU A 75 9.72 3.24 -5.29
CA GLU A 75 9.59 4.69 -5.43
C GLU A 75 9.64 5.17 -6.90
N LYS A 76 10.13 4.33 -7.79
CA LYS A 76 10.08 4.57 -9.23
C LYS A 76 8.78 4.02 -9.78
N GLN A 77 7.92 4.86 -10.29
CA GLN A 77 6.69 4.45 -10.99
C GLN A 77 7.01 3.83 -12.36
N VAL A 78 7.87 2.82 -12.37
CA VAL A 78 8.07 1.98 -13.53
C VAL A 78 6.84 1.09 -13.65
N ARG A 79 6.27 0.98 -14.83
CA ARG A 79 5.18 0.03 -15.10
C ARG A 79 5.81 -1.28 -15.59
N PRO A 80 6.17 -2.20 -14.69
CA PRO A 80 6.77 -3.48 -15.08
C PRO A 80 5.71 -4.37 -15.72
N VAL A 81 6.19 -5.37 -16.47
CA VAL A 81 5.39 -6.54 -16.79
C VAL A 81 5.91 -7.66 -15.91
N PHE A 82 5.06 -8.15 -15.03
CA PHE A 82 5.34 -9.26 -14.12
C PHE A 82 4.56 -10.48 -14.55
N HIS A 83 5.20 -11.65 -14.52
CA HIS A 83 4.59 -12.93 -14.84
C HIS A 83 5.21 -14.04 -13.98
N ARG A 84 4.37 -14.99 -13.54
CA ARG A 84 4.80 -16.20 -12.85
C ARG A 84 4.31 -17.45 -13.58
N GLU A 85 5.22 -18.42 -13.73
CA GLU A 85 4.89 -19.77 -14.19
C GLU A 85 5.61 -20.81 -13.30
N GLY A 86 4.86 -21.48 -12.43
CA GLY A 86 5.42 -22.42 -11.46
C GLY A 86 6.45 -21.76 -10.51
N ASP A 87 7.67 -22.29 -10.48
CA ASP A 87 8.78 -21.78 -9.66
C ASP A 87 9.55 -20.64 -10.36
N MET A 88 9.09 -20.17 -11.50
CA MET A 88 9.71 -19.14 -12.30
C MET A 88 8.93 -17.81 -12.20
N GLN A 89 9.65 -16.73 -11.99
CA GLN A 89 9.13 -15.36 -12.03
C GLN A 89 9.89 -14.57 -13.10
N GLU A 90 9.16 -13.84 -13.93
CA GLU A 90 9.72 -12.98 -14.98
C GLU A 90 9.29 -11.54 -14.77
N VAL A 91 10.23 -10.61 -14.89
CA VAL A 91 9.98 -9.18 -14.81
C VAL A 91 10.63 -8.47 -16.00
N THR A 92 9.82 -7.72 -16.75
CA THR A 92 10.31 -6.79 -17.77
C THR A 92 10.15 -5.36 -17.29
N THR A 93 11.23 -4.58 -17.30
CA THR A 93 11.23 -3.17 -16.92
C THR A 93 12.14 -2.34 -17.82
N THR A 94 12.01 -1.02 -17.78
CA THR A 94 12.83 -0.11 -18.62
C THR A 94 13.35 1.04 -17.76
N LEU A 95 14.66 1.28 -17.81
CA LEU A 95 15.33 2.41 -17.18
C LEU A 95 16.15 3.15 -18.26
N ARG A 96 15.99 4.46 -18.40
CA ARG A 96 16.75 5.32 -19.34
C ARG A 96 16.95 4.73 -20.73
N GLY A 97 15.90 4.12 -21.30
CA GLY A 97 15.98 3.50 -22.62
C GLY A 97 16.74 2.16 -22.66
N VAL A 98 16.99 1.55 -21.52
CA VAL A 98 17.47 0.16 -21.42
C VAL A 98 16.31 -0.71 -20.96
N LYS A 99 15.85 -1.62 -21.82
CA LYS A 99 14.87 -2.63 -21.52
C LYS A 99 15.59 -3.83 -20.89
N PHE A 100 15.17 -4.20 -19.69
CA PHE A 100 15.63 -5.38 -18.98
C PHE A 100 14.53 -6.44 -18.96
N HIS A 101 14.94 -7.69 -19.11
CA HIS A 101 14.12 -8.85 -18.85
C HIS A 101 14.87 -9.74 -17.85
N GLN A 102 14.33 -9.85 -16.65
CA GLN A 102 14.87 -10.67 -15.59
C GLN A 102 13.99 -11.90 -15.40
N LYS A 103 14.62 -13.04 -15.30
CA LYS A 103 13.99 -14.33 -15.00
C LYS A 103 14.65 -14.91 -13.77
N VAL A 104 13.85 -15.33 -12.79
CA VAL A 104 14.28 -15.93 -11.53
C VAL A 104 13.57 -17.26 -11.40
N THR A 105 14.33 -18.33 -11.12
CA THR A 105 13.77 -19.70 -10.97
C THR A 105 14.30 -20.31 -9.68
N ASP A 106 13.40 -20.63 -8.76
CA ASP A 106 13.72 -21.35 -7.55
C ASP A 106 14.10 -22.83 -7.83
N LYS A 107 15.16 -23.29 -7.16
CA LYS A 107 15.63 -24.68 -7.24
C LYS A 107 15.56 -25.39 -5.88
N GLY A 108 15.08 -24.71 -4.86
CA GLY A 108 15.01 -25.23 -3.50
C GLY A 108 16.32 -25.11 -2.72
N LYS A 109 16.22 -25.21 -1.39
CA LYS A 109 17.37 -25.19 -0.46
C LYS A 109 18.32 -24.00 -0.62
N GLY A 110 17.74 -22.82 -0.89
CA GLY A 110 18.51 -21.59 -1.07
C GLY A 110 19.21 -21.45 -2.41
N LEU A 111 18.95 -22.36 -3.37
CA LEU A 111 19.51 -22.32 -4.72
C LEU A 111 18.54 -21.64 -5.68
N VAL A 112 19.02 -20.63 -6.42
CA VAL A 112 18.22 -19.80 -7.34
C VAL A 112 18.98 -19.60 -8.64
N GLU A 113 18.33 -19.80 -9.77
CA GLU A 113 18.84 -19.39 -11.08
C GLU A 113 18.29 -18.03 -11.46
N ILE A 114 19.16 -17.12 -11.85
CA ILE A 114 18.82 -15.76 -12.27
C ILE A 114 19.41 -15.51 -13.66
N SER A 115 18.61 -15.04 -14.59
CA SER A 115 19.06 -14.55 -15.88
C SER A 115 18.55 -13.14 -16.14
N ILE A 116 19.38 -12.32 -16.77
CA ILE A 116 19.11 -10.92 -17.08
C ILE A 116 19.51 -10.68 -18.52
N ASP A 117 18.54 -10.33 -19.35
CA ASP A 117 18.74 -9.83 -20.70
C ASP A 117 18.55 -8.31 -20.69
N ALA A 118 19.45 -7.57 -21.32
CA ALA A 118 19.34 -6.11 -21.44
C ALA A 118 19.55 -5.67 -22.89
N LEU A 119 18.65 -4.77 -23.35
CA LEU A 119 18.69 -4.15 -24.67
C LEU A 119 18.64 -2.63 -24.51
N SER A 120 19.64 -1.92 -25.04
CA SER A 120 19.65 -0.47 -25.08
C SER A 120 19.05 0.05 -26.38
N ASP A 121 18.08 0.98 -26.31
CA ASP A 121 17.53 1.73 -27.44
C ASP A 121 18.22 3.10 -27.63
N THR A 122 19.16 3.43 -26.74
CA THR A 122 19.83 4.72 -26.67
C THR A 122 21.36 4.59 -26.74
N THR A 123 22.02 5.70 -27.06
CA THR A 123 23.48 5.84 -26.96
C THR A 123 23.79 6.92 -25.94
N LEU A 124 24.31 6.52 -24.77
CA LEU A 124 24.65 7.40 -23.66
C LEU A 124 26.00 7.01 -23.07
N ASN A 125 26.78 7.99 -22.56
CA ASN A 125 27.98 7.73 -21.79
C ASN A 125 27.63 7.32 -20.35
N GLN A 126 26.81 6.30 -20.23
CA GLN A 126 26.32 5.70 -18.98
C GLN A 126 26.46 4.19 -19.08
N ALA A 127 26.42 3.52 -17.94
CA ALA A 127 26.51 2.07 -17.85
C ALA A 127 25.21 1.48 -17.29
N ALA A 128 24.98 0.19 -17.58
CA ALA A 128 23.93 -0.60 -16.96
C ALA A 128 24.55 -1.64 -16.02
N TYR A 129 23.92 -1.82 -14.86
CA TYR A 129 24.40 -2.70 -13.79
C TYR A 129 23.27 -3.59 -13.25
N TYR A 130 23.66 -4.79 -12.80
CA TYR A 130 22.93 -5.53 -11.79
C TYR A 130 23.64 -5.31 -10.46
N CYS A 131 22.92 -4.87 -9.45
CA CYS A 131 23.49 -4.51 -8.17
C CYS A 131 22.93 -5.39 -7.05
N ILE A 132 23.75 -5.58 -6.00
CA ILE A 132 23.37 -6.29 -4.79
C ILE A 132 23.71 -5.36 -3.63
N ALA A 133 22.69 -4.88 -2.93
CA ALA A 133 22.81 -4.08 -1.72
C ALA A 133 22.76 -4.99 -0.48
N LEU A 134 23.66 -4.75 0.44
CA LEU A 134 23.86 -5.51 1.66
C LEU A 134 23.55 -4.58 2.83
N SER A 135 22.53 -4.91 3.63
CA SER A 135 22.10 -4.10 4.77
C SER A 135 23.22 -3.94 5.81
N PRO A 136 23.36 -2.76 6.44
CA PRO A 136 24.33 -2.57 7.51
C PRO A 136 24.10 -3.48 8.72
N GLU A 137 22.85 -3.87 8.94
CA GLU A 137 22.43 -4.71 10.07
C GLU A 137 22.95 -6.15 9.96
N ASN A 138 22.69 -6.78 8.81
CA ASN A 138 22.97 -8.20 8.60
C ASN A 138 24.33 -8.47 7.97
N TYR A 139 24.96 -7.43 7.42
CA TYR A 139 26.22 -7.53 6.70
C TYR A 139 27.32 -6.61 7.25
N VAL A 140 27.27 -6.29 8.55
CA VAL A 140 28.39 -5.65 9.24
C VAL A 140 29.64 -6.50 9.01
N ASP A 141 30.75 -5.88 8.62
CA ASP A 141 32.03 -6.55 8.34
C ASP A 141 31.98 -7.64 7.25
N ALA A 142 30.98 -7.62 6.39
CA ALA A 142 30.87 -8.58 5.31
C ALA A 142 32.10 -8.52 4.38
N LYS A 143 32.63 -9.71 4.06
CA LYS A 143 33.76 -9.87 3.13
C LYS A 143 33.22 -10.18 1.74
N VAL A 144 33.43 -9.26 0.81
CA VAL A 144 33.11 -9.46 -0.61
C VAL A 144 34.36 -9.92 -1.34
N ARG A 145 34.30 -11.09 -1.96
CA ARG A 145 35.41 -11.67 -2.75
C ARG A 145 34.94 -12.00 -4.14
N THR A 146 35.74 -11.67 -5.12
CA THR A 146 35.49 -11.95 -6.54
C THR A 146 36.63 -12.75 -7.16
N SER A 147 36.31 -13.72 -7.98
CA SER A 147 37.30 -14.50 -8.74
C SER A 147 36.72 -14.95 -10.06
N GLY A 148 37.03 -14.29 -11.16
CA GLY A 148 36.61 -14.63 -12.50
C GLY A 148 35.10 -14.66 -12.65
N ARG A 149 34.50 -15.86 -12.50
CA ARG A 149 33.07 -16.13 -12.61
C ARG A 149 32.37 -16.33 -11.26
N LYS A 150 33.03 -15.98 -10.16
CA LYS A 150 32.49 -16.19 -8.82
C LYS A 150 32.51 -14.90 -8.02
N LEU A 151 31.39 -14.62 -7.33
CA LEU A 151 31.25 -13.58 -6.31
C LEU A 151 30.78 -14.27 -5.03
N THR A 152 31.44 -13.98 -3.91
CA THR A 152 31.06 -14.49 -2.59
C THR A 152 30.96 -13.32 -1.63
N VAL A 153 29.83 -13.24 -0.93
CA VAL A 153 29.62 -12.37 0.21
C VAL A 153 29.53 -13.25 1.45
N THR A 154 30.27 -12.93 2.49
CA THR A 154 30.26 -13.68 3.75
C THR A 154 30.24 -12.70 4.92
N SER A 155 29.23 -12.81 5.78
CA SER A 155 29.14 -12.17 7.09
C SER A 155 29.19 -13.22 8.20
N ALA A 156 28.98 -12.84 9.45
CA ALA A 156 28.99 -13.77 10.57
C ALA A 156 27.92 -14.89 10.40
N ASN A 157 26.72 -14.50 9.98
CA ASN A 157 25.55 -15.39 9.97
C ASN A 157 24.95 -15.61 8.57
N ARG A 158 25.51 -15.00 7.53
CA ARG A 158 24.93 -15.05 6.18
C ARG A 158 26.01 -15.25 5.12
N LYS A 159 25.68 -16.02 4.08
CA LYS A 159 26.57 -16.25 2.95
C LYS A 159 25.77 -16.26 1.66
N LEU A 160 26.24 -15.48 0.67
CA LEU A 160 25.73 -15.48 -0.70
C LEU A 160 26.85 -15.89 -1.65
N GLU A 161 26.65 -16.91 -2.45
CA GLU A 161 27.59 -17.38 -3.46
C GLU A 161 26.94 -17.29 -4.83
N PHE A 162 27.50 -16.46 -5.70
CA PHE A 162 27.06 -16.33 -7.08
C PHE A 162 28.09 -16.98 -8.02
N LYS A 163 27.61 -17.82 -8.94
CA LYS A 163 28.38 -18.38 -10.04
C LYS A 163 27.81 -17.87 -11.35
N PHE A 164 28.64 -17.22 -12.17
CA PHE A 164 28.22 -16.59 -13.41
C PHE A 164 28.61 -17.45 -14.62
N ASN A 165 27.78 -17.38 -15.68
CA ASN A 165 28.05 -18.05 -16.94
C ASN A 165 29.26 -17.48 -17.70
N LYS A 166 29.71 -16.26 -17.38
CA LYS A 166 30.87 -15.57 -17.96
C LYS A 166 31.65 -14.80 -16.89
N SER A 167 32.87 -14.35 -17.22
CA SER A 167 33.62 -13.47 -16.34
C SER A 167 32.90 -12.13 -16.19
N ILE A 168 32.89 -11.60 -14.96
CA ILE A 168 32.21 -10.36 -14.59
C ILE A 168 33.19 -9.30 -14.16
N LYS A 169 32.79 -8.03 -14.35
CA LYS A 169 33.49 -6.87 -13.76
C LYS A 169 32.65 -6.40 -12.57
N VAL A 170 33.25 -6.37 -11.40
CA VAL A 170 32.61 -5.98 -10.14
C VAL A 170 33.27 -4.74 -9.59
N THR A 171 32.46 -3.81 -9.07
CA THR A 171 32.87 -2.69 -8.24
C THR A 171 32.09 -2.75 -6.94
N VAL A 172 32.75 -2.50 -5.82
CA VAL A 172 32.13 -2.48 -4.49
C VAL A 172 32.20 -1.07 -3.94
N GLU A 173 31.07 -0.49 -3.61
CA GLU A 173 30.97 0.87 -3.06
C GLU A 173 30.28 0.83 -1.70
N LYS A 174 30.64 1.78 -0.83
CA LYS A 174 29.88 2.02 0.41
C LYS A 174 28.95 3.20 0.17
N GLU A 175 27.65 2.94 0.33
CA GLU A 175 26.58 3.94 0.23
C GLU A 175 25.98 4.20 1.63
N SER A 176 25.11 5.20 1.75
CA SER A 176 24.41 5.50 3.01
C SER A 176 23.54 4.34 3.51
N THR A 177 23.06 3.51 2.58
CA THR A 177 22.21 2.34 2.85
C THR A 177 22.98 1.04 3.07
N GLY A 178 24.32 1.08 3.03
CA GLY A 178 25.18 -0.09 3.23
C GLY A 178 26.20 -0.31 2.14
N THR A 179 26.64 -1.56 1.98
CA THR A 179 27.60 -1.94 0.93
C THR A 179 26.84 -2.37 -0.32
N VAL A 180 27.17 -1.78 -1.46
CA VAL A 180 26.58 -2.13 -2.76
C VAL A 180 27.63 -2.74 -3.69
N VAL A 181 27.31 -3.91 -4.24
CA VAL A 181 28.11 -4.63 -5.22
C VAL A 181 27.53 -4.39 -6.61
N TYR A 182 28.28 -3.70 -7.47
CA TYR A 182 27.91 -3.38 -8.83
C TYR A 182 28.49 -4.42 -9.80
N ILE A 183 27.66 -5.14 -10.52
CA ILE A 183 28.03 -6.08 -11.57
C ILE A 183 27.74 -5.43 -12.91
N SER A 184 28.77 -5.13 -13.70
CA SER A 184 28.62 -4.45 -14.98
C SER A 184 27.95 -5.34 -16.02
N LEU A 185 26.77 -4.92 -16.50
CA LEU A 185 26.05 -5.52 -17.64
C LEU A 185 26.52 -4.91 -18.96
N MET A 186 26.46 -3.57 -19.05
CA MET A 186 26.93 -2.80 -20.21
C MET A 186 27.81 -1.66 -19.68
N PRO A 187 29.10 -1.63 -19.98
CA PRO A 187 30.00 -0.57 -19.48
C PRO A 187 29.72 0.79 -20.14
N ILE A 188 29.12 0.80 -21.30
CA ILE A 188 28.64 1.98 -22.03
C ILE A 188 27.39 1.58 -22.83
N LEU A 189 26.40 2.47 -22.84
CA LEU A 189 25.17 2.24 -23.60
C LEU A 189 25.37 2.63 -25.06
N LYS A 190 25.07 1.71 -25.95
CA LYS A 190 25.04 1.92 -27.41
C LYS A 190 23.68 1.47 -27.93
N LYS A 191 23.09 2.24 -28.82
CA LYS A 191 21.83 1.87 -29.48
C LYS A 191 21.92 0.47 -30.09
N ALA A 192 20.92 -0.35 -29.91
CA ALA A 192 20.86 -1.77 -30.23
C ALA A 192 21.90 -2.65 -29.52
N GLY A 193 22.62 -2.11 -28.52
CA GLY A 193 23.53 -2.88 -27.68
C GLY A 193 22.76 -3.90 -26.84
N ARG A 194 23.24 -5.15 -26.81
CA ARG A 194 22.63 -6.25 -26.08
C ARG A 194 23.63 -6.92 -25.16
N THR A 195 23.14 -7.41 -24.03
CA THR A 195 23.90 -8.31 -23.16
C THR A 195 22.96 -9.30 -22.49
N ALA A 196 23.51 -10.46 -22.17
CA ALA A 196 22.85 -11.45 -21.34
C ALA A 196 23.81 -11.85 -20.22
N LEU A 197 23.31 -12.00 -19.01
CA LEU A 197 24.04 -12.50 -17.85
C LEU A 197 23.16 -13.54 -17.16
N SER A 198 23.72 -14.74 -16.95
CA SER A 198 23.06 -15.78 -16.15
C SER A 198 23.95 -16.12 -14.96
N MET A 199 23.32 -16.39 -13.83
CA MET A 199 24.01 -16.74 -12.60
C MET A 199 23.19 -17.75 -11.79
N GLU A 200 23.90 -18.54 -11.01
CA GLU A 200 23.37 -19.38 -9.94
C GLU A 200 23.73 -18.71 -8.62
N LEU A 201 22.72 -18.43 -7.81
CA LEU A 201 22.87 -17.95 -6.44
C LEU A 201 22.63 -19.10 -5.47
N HIS A 202 23.54 -19.29 -4.51
CA HIS A 202 23.31 -20.12 -3.34
C HIS A 202 23.33 -19.23 -2.10
N ALA A 203 22.17 -19.03 -1.50
CA ALA A 203 21.99 -18.30 -0.24
C ALA A 203 21.98 -19.29 0.92
N SER A 204 22.72 -18.98 1.98
CA SER A 204 22.80 -19.80 3.20
C SER A 204 23.08 -18.92 4.41
N GLY A 205 22.72 -19.40 5.60
CA GLY A 205 22.94 -18.67 6.84
C GLY A 205 22.75 -19.54 8.06
N VAL A 206 22.95 -18.95 9.21
CA VAL A 206 22.56 -19.55 10.51
C VAL A 206 21.07 -19.29 10.66
N ILE A 207 20.29 -20.35 10.73
CA ILE A 207 18.84 -20.28 10.94
C ILE A 207 18.59 -20.38 12.45
N ASP A 208 17.88 -19.39 12.97
CA ASP A 208 17.49 -19.38 14.40
C ASP A 208 16.22 -20.21 14.59
N HIS A 209 16.36 -21.31 15.29
CA HIS A 209 15.26 -22.21 15.68
C HIS A 209 14.90 -22.10 17.16
N SER A 210 15.38 -21.07 17.85
CA SER A 210 15.03 -20.83 19.25
C SER A 210 13.55 -20.47 19.40
N ASP A 211 12.99 -20.85 20.54
CA ASP A 211 11.63 -20.46 20.88
C ASP A 211 11.52 -18.94 21.04
N ALA A 212 10.46 -18.35 20.49
CA ALA A 212 10.16 -16.95 20.69
C ALA A 212 9.49 -16.74 22.07
N GLU A 213 10.03 -15.84 22.87
CA GLU A 213 9.41 -15.40 24.12
C GLU A 213 8.68 -14.08 23.91
N ILE A 214 7.37 -14.07 24.18
CA ILE A 214 6.52 -12.88 24.05
C ILE A 214 6.00 -12.49 25.42
N THR A 215 6.36 -11.29 25.89
CA THR A 215 5.83 -10.71 27.12
C THR A 215 4.74 -9.70 26.81
N LEU A 216 3.53 -9.92 27.35
CA LEU A 216 2.42 -8.98 27.25
C LEU A 216 2.31 -8.16 28.54
N ASP A 217 2.58 -6.85 28.46
CA ASP A 217 2.38 -5.94 29.58
C ASP A 217 0.97 -5.35 29.55
N MET A 218 0.06 -5.97 30.30
CA MET A 218 -1.33 -5.54 30.44
C MET A 218 -1.49 -4.29 31.32
N GLN A 219 -0.43 -3.85 32.03
CA GLN A 219 -0.45 -2.70 32.92
C GLN A 219 -0.18 -1.39 32.16
N ASN A 220 0.55 -1.47 31.05
CA ASN A 220 0.93 -0.34 30.21
C ASN A 220 0.44 -0.53 28.76
N PRO A 221 -0.87 -0.47 28.52
CA PRO A 221 -1.39 -0.64 27.17
C PRO A 221 -0.94 0.54 26.27
N GLY A 222 -0.68 0.24 25.00
CA GLY A 222 -0.48 1.25 23.97
C GLY A 222 -1.79 1.98 23.60
N SER A 223 -1.77 2.75 22.51
CA SER A 223 -2.98 3.36 21.96
C SER A 223 -3.99 2.29 21.52
N LEU A 224 -5.28 2.64 21.55
CA LEU A 224 -6.33 1.73 21.10
C LEU A 224 -6.17 1.46 19.59
N PHE A 225 -6.04 0.19 19.24
CA PHE A 225 -6.22 -0.30 17.87
C PHE A 225 -7.62 -0.89 17.74
N ALA A 226 -8.52 -0.21 17.01
CA ALA A 226 -9.91 -0.66 16.84
C ALA A 226 -10.02 -1.90 15.95
N GLY A 227 -9.00 -2.13 15.12
CA GLY A 227 -8.94 -3.21 14.14
C GLY A 227 -8.63 -2.71 12.73
N PHE A 228 -8.51 -3.63 11.78
CA PHE A 228 -8.38 -3.30 10.37
C PHE A 228 -9.72 -2.81 9.83
N GLY A 229 -9.67 -1.77 9.02
CA GLY A 229 -10.80 -1.24 8.26
C GLY A 229 -10.71 -1.62 6.79
N GLY A 230 -11.61 -1.07 5.98
CA GLY A 230 -11.57 -1.27 4.53
C GLY A 230 -12.17 -0.12 3.75
N ASN A 231 -11.66 0.02 2.54
CA ASN A 231 -12.20 0.89 1.52
C ASN A 231 -13.24 0.12 0.69
N PHE A 232 -14.42 0.72 0.52
CA PHE A 232 -15.57 0.15 -0.19
C PHE A 232 -15.97 1.06 -1.36
N ARG A 233 -14.98 1.42 -2.18
CA ARG A 233 -15.23 2.17 -3.41
C ARG A 233 -15.72 1.23 -4.49
N LEU A 234 -17.01 1.31 -4.81
CA LEU A 234 -17.62 0.42 -5.80
C LEU A 234 -17.13 0.79 -7.21
N GLN A 235 -16.48 -0.13 -7.90
CA GLN A 235 -15.88 0.09 -9.21
C GLN A 235 -16.30 -0.95 -10.25
N ASN A 236 -16.51 -2.18 -9.82
CA ASN A 236 -16.89 -3.30 -10.67
C ASN A 236 -18.21 -3.93 -10.21
N PRO A 237 -19.38 -3.53 -10.81
CA PRO A 237 -20.68 -4.04 -10.41
C PRO A 237 -20.85 -5.56 -10.52
N ALA A 238 -20.03 -6.22 -11.33
CA ALA A 238 -20.10 -7.68 -11.52
C ALA A 238 -19.37 -8.45 -10.40
N ALA A 239 -18.26 -7.90 -9.89
CA ALA A 239 -17.41 -8.57 -8.91
C ALA A 239 -17.58 -8.02 -7.49
N ASP A 240 -17.70 -6.70 -7.32
CA ASP A 240 -17.74 -6.04 -6.00
C ASP A 240 -18.74 -6.65 -5.02
N PRO A 241 -20.01 -6.97 -5.39
CA PRO A 241 -20.95 -7.49 -4.42
C PRO A 241 -20.49 -8.79 -3.74
N LYS A 242 -19.92 -9.72 -4.52
CA LYS A 242 -19.42 -11.01 -4.01
C LYS A 242 -18.19 -10.84 -3.12
N VAL A 243 -17.26 -9.97 -3.52
CA VAL A 243 -16.03 -9.68 -2.76
C VAL A 243 -16.41 -9.03 -1.43
N ILE A 244 -17.31 -8.03 -1.44
CA ILE A 244 -17.77 -7.34 -0.25
C ILE A 244 -18.47 -8.31 0.71
N ASP A 245 -19.36 -9.15 0.19
CA ASP A 245 -20.08 -10.13 1.00
C ASP A 245 -19.09 -11.06 1.71
N TYR A 246 -18.16 -11.65 0.95
CA TYR A 246 -17.15 -12.53 1.51
C TYR A 246 -16.27 -11.83 2.56
N CYS A 247 -15.79 -10.61 2.26
CA CYS A 247 -14.97 -9.85 3.21
C CYS A 247 -15.73 -9.53 4.50
N LEU A 248 -16.97 -9.07 4.40
CA LEU A 248 -17.78 -8.72 5.57
C LEU A 248 -18.24 -9.93 6.40
N GLU A 249 -18.37 -11.11 5.77
CA GLU A 249 -18.69 -12.37 6.46
C GLU A 249 -17.48 -12.99 7.16
N ASN A 250 -16.28 -12.84 6.59
CA ASN A 250 -15.10 -13.56 7.05
C ASN A 250 -14.06 -12.68 7.79
N LEU A 251 -14.14 -11.35 7.64
CA LEU A 251 -13.23 -10.39 8.28
C LEU A 251 -13.98 -9.54 9.30
N ARG A 252 -13.34 -9.29 10.43
CA ARG A 252 -13.81 -8.30 11.40
C ARG A 252 -13.36 -6.91 10.97
N VAL A 253 -14.14 -6.25 10.11
CA VAL A 253 -13.86 -4.89 9.64
C VAL A 253 -14.24 -3.87 10.70
N ALA A 254 -13.31 -3.01 11.11
CA ALA A 254 -13.51 -2.04 12.20
C ALA A 254 -14.01 -0.68 11.70
N TYR A 255 -13.60 -0.26 10.51
CA TYR A 255 -13.94 1.02 9.87
C TYR A 255 -14.25 0.81 8.41
N GLY A 256 -15.22 1.55 7.89
CA GLY A 256 -15.51 1.61 6.46
C GLY A 256 -15.21 2.98 5.87
N ARG A 257 -14.64 3.04 4.68
CA ARG A 257 -14.48 4.27 3.89
C ARG A 257 -15.18 4.09 2.56
N VAL A 258 -16.08 5.02 2.22
CA VAL A 258 -16.90 4.98 1.01
C VAL A 258 -16.71 6.24 0.17
N GLU A 259 -16.98 6.13 -1.13
CA GLU A 259 -16.91 7.25 -2.06
C GLU A 259 -18.10 8.20 -1.89
N PHE A 260 -17.84 9.50 -1.91
CA PHE A 260 -18.83 10.53 -2.22
C PHE A 260 -18.84 10.78 -3.73
N PRO A 261 -19.82 10.31 -4.48
CA PRO A 261 -19.90 10.51 -5.93
C PRO A 261 -20.39 11.94 -6.26
N TRP A 262 -19.65 12.96 -5.85
CA TRP A 262 -20.07 14.36 -5.85
C TRP A 262 -20.50 14.86 -7.23
N ARG A 263 -19.73 14.55 -8.28
CA ARG A 263 -20.08 14.94 -9.66
C ARG A 263 -21.42 14.38 -10.16
N LEU A 264 -21.90 13.30 -9.55
CA LEU A 264 -23.17 12.65 -9.88
C LEU A 264 -24.31 13.05 -8.91
N TRP A 265 -23.93 13.53 -7.72
CA TRP A 265 -24.86 14.06 -6.72
C TRP A 265 -25.47 15.38 -7.17
N GLN A 266 -24.63 16.32 -7.63
CA GLN A 266 -25.07 17.61 -8.16
C GLN A 266 -24.30 17.95 -9.45
N PRO A 267 -24.66 17.36 -10.59
CA PRO A 267 -24.00 17.61 -11.87
C PRO A 267 -24.17 19.05 -12.37
N GLU A 268 -25.33 19.67 -12.05
CA GLU A 268 -25.67 21.02 -12.49
C GLU A 268 -25.67 22.01 -11.31
N GLU A 269 -25.03 23.16 -11.48
CA GLU A 269 -24.81 24.16 -10.42
C GLU A 269 -26.11 24.66 -9.77
N GLU A 270 -27.13 24.93 -10.58
CA GLU A 270 -28.38 25.54 -10.12
C GLU A 270 -29.44 24.48 -9.72
N SER A 271 -29.12 23.21 -9.74
CA SER A 271 -30.02 22.15 -9.29
C SER A 271 -30.02 22.04 -7.76
N ASP A 272 -31.20 21.78 -7.18
CA ASP A 272 -31.30 21.33 -5.79
C ASP A 272 -31.19 19.79 -5.78
N PRO A 273 -30.05 19.23 -5.34
CA PRO A 273 -29.83 17.78 -5.41
C PRO A 273 -30.76 17.01 -4.49
N ILE A 274 -31.20 17.58 -3.37
CA ILE A 274 -32.19 16.95 -2.48
C ILE A 274 -33.53 16.87 -3.16
N ALA A 275 -33.99 17.95 -3.78
CA ALA A 275 -35.26 17.96 -4.52
C ALA A 275 -35.23 17.00 -5.71
N VAL A 276 -34.11 16.94 -6.45
CA VAL A 276 -33.91 15.98 -7.54
C VAL A 276 -34.03 14.54 -7.03
N ALA A 277 -33.36 14.22 -5.93
CA ALA A 277 -33.39 12.88 -5.33
C ALA A 277 -34.81 12.50 -4.82
N GLN A 278 -35.53 13.45 -4.21
CA GLN A 278 -36.92 13.24 -3.72
C GLN A 278 -37.92 12.97 -4.85
N ASN A 279 -37.67 13.55 -6.03
CA ASN A 279 -38.50 13.35 -7.21
C ASN A 279 -38.07 12.12 -8.05
N GLY A 280 -37.26 11.21 -7.51
CA GLY A 280 -36.81 9.99 -8.16
C GLY A 280 -35.66 10.16 -9.14
N GLY A 281 -35.01 11.33 -9.16
CA GLY A 281 -33.84 11.63 -10.00
C GLY A 281 -32.49 11.27 -9.37
N LEU A 282 -32.48 10.55 -8.24
CA LEU A 282 -31.23 10.14 -7.61
C LEU A 282 -30.40 9.26 -8.55
N ASN A 283 -29.15 9.65 -8.83
CA ASN A 283 -28.27 8.84 -9.63
C ASN A 283 -27.98 7.48 -8.97
N LYS A 284 -28.06 6.39 -9.73
CA LYS A 284 -27.90 5.02 -9.25
C LYS A 284 -26.58 4.82 -8.49
N ARG A 285 -25.49 5.41 -8.96
CA ARG A 285 -24.17 5.30 -8.30
C ARG A 285 -24.15 6.01 -6.94
N VAL A 286 -24.85 7.12 -6.82
CA VAL A 286 -25.04 7.84 -5.54
C VAL A 286 -25.84 6.97 -4.57
N GLU A 287 -26.93 6.36 -5.04
CA GLU A 287 -27.74 5.44 -4.24
C GLU A 287 -26.95 4.23 -3.76
N GLU A 288 -26.19 3.58 -4.65
CA GLU A 288 -25.32 2.43 -4.31
C GLU A 288 -24.31 2.79 -3.22
N SER A 289 -23.67 3.96 -3.31
CA SER A 289 -22.74 4.44 -2.27
C SER A 289 -23.43 4.66 -0.92
N LEU A 290 -24.63 5.26 -0.93
CA LEU A 290 -25.44 5.45 0.29
C LEU A 290 -25.89 4.10 0.89
N LEU A 291 -26.32 3.14 0.06
CA LEU A 291 -26.68 1.80 0.51
C LEU A 291 -25.48 1.06 1.10
N MET A 292 -24.29 1.20 0.49
CA MET A 292 -23.06 0.64 1.05
C MET A 292 -22.76 1.24 2.43
N ALA A 293 -22.78 2.56 2.56
CA ALA A 293 -22.58 3.24 3.83
C ALA A 293 -23.61 2.81 4.89
N LYS A 294 -24.88 2.66 4.50
CA LYS A 294 -25.95 2.18 5.38
C LYS A 294 -25.68 0.76 5.87
N ARG A 295 -25.22 -0.12 4.99
CA ARG A 295 -24.85 -1.50 5.33
C ARG A 295 -23.73 -1.53 6.38
N LEU A 296 -22.65 -0.78 6.16
CA LEU A 296 -21.53 -0.69 7.10
C LEU A 296 -21.98 -0.12 8.46
N LYS A 297 -22.78 0.93 8.44
CA LYS A 297 -23.33 1.53 9.66
C LYS A 297 -24.22 0.54 10.43
N ALA A 298 -25.03 -0.25 9.75
CA ALA A 298 -25.88 -1.27 10.37
C ALA A 298 -25.08 -2.39 11.04
N MET A 299 -23.84 -2.62 10.58
CA MET A 299 -22.88 -3.54 11.21
C MET A 299 -22.11 -2.90 12.38
N GLY A 300 -22.42 -1.63 12.74
CA GLY A 300 -21.79 -0.91 13.85
C GLY A 300 -20.47 -0.22 13.52
N MET A 301 -20.09 -0.16 12.25
CA MET A 301 -18.85 0.49 11.83
C MET A 301 -19.01 2.02 11.77
N PRO A 302 -18.03 2.80 12.25
CA PRO A 302 -17.86 4.18 11.81
C PRO A 302 -17.57 4.22 10.31
N VAL A 303 -18.19 5.16 9.58
CA VAL A 303 -18.03 5.30 8.14
C VAL A 303 -17.41 6.64 7.81
N ILE A 304 -16.34 6.60 7.04
CA ILE A 304 -15.62 7.76 6.49
C ILE A 304 -16.15 8.00 5.07
N LEU A 305 -16.43 9.25 4.74
CA LEU A 305 -16.82 9.68 3.42
C LEU A 305 -15.67 10.38 2.72
N SER A 306 -15.25 9.87 1.57
CA SER A 306 -14.14 10.44 0.80
C SER A 306 -14.59 10.85 -0.60
N CYS A 307 -14.16 12.04 -1.03
CA CYS A 307 -14.52 12.64 -2.31
C CYS A 307 -13.37 12.58 -3.30
N TRP A 308 -13.65 12.11 -4.50
CA TRP A 308 -12.70 12.12 -5.63
C TRP A 308 -13.07 13.21 -6.64
N PHE A 309 -14.15 13.01 -7.39
CA PHE A 309 -14.47 13.78 -8.59
C PHE A 309 -15.37 14.98 -8.29
N PRO A 310 -14.90 16.23 -8.49
CA PRO A 310 -15.76 17.40 -8.41
C PRO A 310 -16.69 17.49 -9.61
N PRO A 311 -17.90 18.08 -9.46
CA PRO A 311 -18.74 18.41 -10.62
C PRO A 311 -18.12 19.54 -11.44
N ALA A 312 -18.41 19.57 -12.73
CA ALA A 312 -17.81 20.52 -13.66
C ALA A 312 -17.95 21.98 -13.24
N TRP A 313 -19.06 22.34 -12.62
CA TRP A 313 -19.33 23.71 -12.17
C TRP A 313 -18.47 24.13 -10.98
N ALA A 314 -17.96 23.17 -10.17
CA ALA A 314 -17.13 23.47 -9.01
C ALA A 314 -15.64 23.64 -9.35
N ILE A 315 -15.25 23.41 -10.60
CA ILE A 315 -13.85 23.47 -11.07
C ILE A 315 -13.54 24.88 -11.52
N ASP A 316 -12.44 25.46 -11.04
CA ASP A 316 -11.95 26.76 -11.51
C ASP A 316 -11.52 26.69 -12.98
N GLY A 317 -12.13 27.54 -13.82
CA GLY A 317 -11.95 27.49 -15.27
C GLY A 317 -12.59 26.30 -15.99
N GLY A 318 -13.33 25.42 -15.27
CA GLY A 318 -14.04 24.27 -15.80
C GLY A 318 -13.16 23.05 -16.07
N PRO A 319 -13.75 21.93 -16.55
CA PRO A 319 -13.07 20.63 -16.69
C PRO A 319 -11.85 20.61 -17.62
N ALA A 320 -11.71 21.57 -18.53
CA ALA A 320 -10.53 21.70 -19.40
C ALA A 320 -9.32 22.33 -18.69
N SER A 321 -9.52 22.92 -17.52
CA SER A 321 -8.49 23.63 -16.74
C SER A 321 -7.78 22.71 -15.72
N TYR A 322 -7.52 21.46 -16.13
CA TYR A 322 -6.81 20.52 -15.27
C TYR A 322 -5.29 20.72 -15.31
N ALA A 323 -4.64 20.46 -14.19
CA ALA A 323 -3.19 20.26 -14.11
C ALA A 323 -2.87 18.76 -14.17
N ARG A 324 -1.64 18.42 -14.57
CA ARG A 324 -1.09 17.07 -14.41
C ARG A 324 0.01 17.10 -13.36
N GLN A 325 -0.16 16.32 -12.32
CA GLN A 325 0.80 16.19 -11.24
C GLN A 325 1.01 14.71 -10.92
N GLY A 326 2.27 14.25 -10.89
CA GLY A 326 2.54 12.83 -10.64
C GLY A 326 1.86 11.86 -11.63
N GLY A 327 1.48 12.34 -12.84
CA GLY A 327 0.78 11.51 -13.84
C GLY A 327 -0.75 11.47 -13.70
N VAL A 328 -1.31 12.11 -12.67
CA VAL A 328 -2.76 12.19 -12.43
C VAL A 328 -3.35 13.52 -12.89
N ILE A 329 -4.68 13.54 -13.09
CA ILE A 329 -5.44 14.75 -13.39
C ILE A 329 -5.82 15.42 -12.07
N ALA A 330 -5.56 16.71 -11.96
CA ALA A 330 -5.79 17.50 -10.76
C ALA A 330 -6.62 18.75 -11.08
N TYR A 331 -7.70 18.96 -10.36
CA TYR A 331 -8.59 20.11 -10.49
C TYR A 331 -8.54 21.00 -9.25
N ARG A 332 -8.40 22.32 -9.45
CA ARG A 332 -8.63 23.28 -8.41
C ARG A 332 -10.11 23.61 -8.30
N LEU A 333 -10.60 23.73 -7.08
CA LEU A 333 -11.97 24.18 -6.84
C LEU A 333 -12.09 25.70 -7.02
N ASP A 334 -13.22 26.16 -7.59
CA ASP A 334 -13.48 27.59 -7.79
C ASP A 334 -13.78 28.28 -6.44
N SER A 335 -12.82 29.03 -5.93
CA SER A 335 -12.94 29.76 -4.66
C SER A 335 -14.08 30.77 -4.64
N ARG A 336 -14.55 31.26 -5.80
CA ARG A 336 -15.69 32.18 -5.92
C ARG A 336 -17.03 31.46 -5.66
N LYS A 337 -17.05 30.14 -5.76
CA LYS A 337 -18.23 29.28 -5.55
C LYS A 337 -18.17 28.52 -4.21
N LYS A 338 -17.28 28.90 -3.32
CA LYS A 338 -17.03 28.22 -2.05
C LYS A 338 -18.31 27.90 -1.27
N GLU A 339 -19.21 28.86 -1.12
CA GLU A 339 -20.47 28.66 -0.39
C GLU A 339 -21.37 27.60 -1.05
N LYS A 340 -21.48 27.62 -2.39
CA LYS A 340 -22.24 26.61 -3.14
C LYS A 340 -21.59 25.22 -3.02
N ILE A 341 -20.27 25.16 -3.05
CA ILE A 341 -19.48 23.93 -2.88
C ILE A 341 -19.76 23.32 -1.50
N TYR A 342 -19.65 24.13 -0.45
CA TYR A 342 -19.91 23.68 0.92
C TYR A 342 -21.36 23.23 1.12
N LYS A 343 -22.30 24.01 0.56
CA LYS A 343 -23.72 23.62 0.59
C LYS A 343 -23.97 22.29 -0.11
N SER A 344 -23.42 22.09 -1.30
CA SER A 344 -23.59 20.85 -2.08
C SER A 344 -23.12 19.62 -1.30
N MET A 345 -21.94 19.73 -0.67
CA MET A 345 -21.39 18.62 0.15
C MET A 345 -22.19 18.39 1.42
N ALA A 346 -22.61 19.46 2.10
CA ALA A 346 -23.44 19.36 3.29
C ALA A 346 -24.85 18.81 2.99
N ASP A 347 -25.44 19.17 1.85
CA ASP A 347 -26.72 18.63 1.39
C ASP A 347 -26.68 17.10 1.22
N TYR A 348 -25.53 16.55 0.76
CA TYR A 348 -25.34 15.09 0.70
C TYR A 348 -25.34 14.45 2.11
N LEU A 349 -24.64 15.09 3.06
CA LEU A 349 -24.60 14.61 4.45
C LEU A 349 -25.97 14.69 5.12
N LEU A 350 -26.71 15.78 4.90
CA LEU A 350 -28.08 15.96 5.38
C LEU A 350 -29.04 14.93 4.75
N TYR A 351 -28.91 14.70 3.45
CA TYR A 351 -29.71 13.71 2.74
C TYR A 351 -29.46 12.30 3.27
N ALA A 352 -28.18 11.92 3.44
CA ALA A 352 -27.78 10.64 4.01
C ALA A 352 -28.34 10.46 5.42
N LYS A 353 -28.23 11.48 6.28
CA LYS A 353 -28.80 11.46 7.64
C LYS A 353 -30.31 11.29 7.61
N ARG A 354 -31.00 12.09 6.82
CA ARG A 354 -32.47 12.16 6.81
C ARG A 354 -33.12 10.92 6.18
N TYR A 355 -32.59 10.42 5.06
CA TYR A 355 -33.25 9.38 4.26
C TYR A 355 -32.66 7.98 4.43
N TYR A 356 -31.40 7.90 4.87
CA TYR A 356 -30.70 6.61 5.06
C TYR A 356 -30.34 6.35 6.52
N GLY A 357 -30.48 7.32 7.42
CA GLY A 357 -30.11 7.20 8.84
C GLY A 357 -28.59 7.15 9.06
N ILE A 358 -27.79 7.73 8.14
CA ILE A 358 -26.35 7.67 8.15
C ILE A 358 -25.79 9.00 8.65
N GLU A 359 -24.97 8.95 9.70
CA GLU A 359 -24.08 10.04 10.09
C GLU A 359 -22.65 9.56 9.83
N PHE A 360 -21.98 10.19 8.85
CA PHE A 360 -20.60 9.91 8.57
C PHE A 360 -19.72 10.43 9.71
N SER A 361 -18.74 9.64 10.12
CA SER A 361 -17.83 10.01 11.20
C SER A 361 -16.83 11.09 10.75
N MET A 362 -16.31 10.95 9.54
CA MET A 362 -15.32 11.87 8.99
C MET A 362 -15.52 12.09 7.49
N PHE A 363 -14.95 13.20 6.99
CA PHE A 363 -14.96 13.58 5.58
C PHE A 363 -13.55 13.98 5.14
N SER A 364 -13.19 13.65 3.89
CA SER A 364 -11.96 14.10 3.23
C SER A 364 -12.14 14.27 1.72
N PHE A 365 -11.24 15.04 1.09
CA PHE A 365 -10.89 14.82 -0.30
C PHE A 365 -9.78 13.78 -0.36
N ASN A 366 -9.92 12.80 -1.25
CA ASN A 366 -8.89 11.78 -1.46
C ASN A 366 -7.64 12.41 -2.06
N GLU A 367 -6.49 12.20 -1.41
CA GLU A 367 -5.16 12.54 -1.95
C GLU A 367 -5.07 13.94 -2.56
N SER A 368 -5.66 14.94 -1.90
CA SER A 368 -5.68 16.30 -2.42
C SER A 368 -4.32 16.99 -2.38
N ASP A 369 -3.33 16.42 -1.72
CA ASP A 369 -1.92 16.80 -1.76
C ASP A 369 -1.28 16.50 -3.13
N LEU A 370 -1.60 15.36 -3.73
CA LEU A 370 -1.19 14.95 -5.08
C LEU A 370 -2.16 15.47 -6.15
N GLY A 371 -3.42 15.68 -5.80
CA GLY A 371 -4.46 16.10 -6.72
C GLY A 371 -5.07 14.93 -7.49
N ILE A 372 -5.41 13.85 -6.78
CA ILE A 372 -6.26 12.79 -7.36
C ILE A 372 -7.66 13.35 -7.44
N ASP A 373 -7.94 13.95 -8.57
CA ASP A 373 -9.07 14.75 -9.01
C ASP A 373 -9.21 16.12 -8.33
N VAL A 374 -9.12 16.26 -7.01
CA VAL A 374 -9.10 17.57 -6.31
C VAL A 374 -7.70 17.89 -5.81
N LEU A 375 -7.19 19.06 -6.18
CA LEU A 375 -5.87 19.55 -5.74
C LEU A 375 -6.03 20.73 -4.77
N HIS A 376 -5.40 20.60 -3.62
CA HIS A 376 -5.22 21.68 -2.65
C HIS A 376 -3.74 22.00 -2.48
N THR A 377 -3.45 23.26 -2.18
CA THR A 377 -2.22 23.62 -1.47
C THR A 377 -2.36 23.26 0.01
N PRO A 378 -1.26 23.16 0.77
CA PRO A 378 -1.31 22.98 2.22
C PRO A 378 -2.22 24.00 2.95
N GLN A 379 -2.22 25.25 2.51
CA GLN A 379 -3.06 26.30 3.10
C GLN A 379 -4.54 26.13 2.71
N GLU A 380 -4.86 25.82 1.45
CA GLU A 380 -6.23 25.55 1.02
C GLU A 380 -6.85 24.36 1.78
N HIS A 381 -6.04 23.33 2.08
CA HIS A 381 -6.47 22.21 2.91
C HIS A 381 -6.79 22.64 4.35
N ALA A 382 -5.94 23.48 4.94
CA ALA A 382 -6.18 24.03 6.29
C ALA A 382 -7.43 24.91 6.34
N ASP A 383 -7.62 25.78 5.34
CA ASP A 383 -8.79 26.64 5.23
C ASP A 383 -10.07 25.82 5.05
N PHE A 384 -10.02 24.77 4.22
CA PHE A 384 -11.14 23.86 4.03
C PHE A 384 -11.53 23.16 5.34
N ILE A 385 -10.58 22.64 6.10
CA ILE A 385 -10.85 22.00 7.40
C ILE A 385 -11.55 22.99 8.34
N LYS A 386 -11.04 24.22 8.43
CA LYS A 386 -11.59 25.26 9.31
C LYS A 386 -13.00 25.68 8.88
N GLU A 387 -13.14 26.05 7.61
CA GLU A 387 -14.37 26.68 7.11
C GLU A 387 -15.49 25.65 6.91
N PHE A 388 -15.20 24.54 6.23
CA PHE A 388 -16.21 23.50 6.04
C PHE A 388 -16.56 22.79 7.36
N GLY A 389 -15.58 22.57 8.23
CA GLY A 389 -15.84 22.06 9.58
C GLY A 389 -16.76 22.98 10.39
N ALA A 390 -16.56 24.30 10.31
CA ALA A 390 -17.46 25.29 10.94
C ALA A 390 -18.86 25.24 10.33
N TYR A 391 -18.96 25.17 9.00
CA TYR A 391 -20.23 25.09 8.28
C TYR A 391 -21.04 23.83 8.69
N LEU A 392 -20.38 22.67 8.81
CA LEU A 392 -21.02 21.44 9.28
C LEU A 392 -21.50 21.57 10.73
N ALA A 393 -20.72 22.22 11.59
CA ALA A 393 -21.09 22.43 12.99
C ALA A 393 -22.33 23.34 13.13
N GLU A 394 -22.46 24.40 12.30
CA GLU A 394 -23.65 25.27 12.24
C GLU A 394 -24.92 24.48 11.83
N LEU A 395 -24.75 23.48 10.97
CA LEU A 395 -25.83 22.57 10.54
C LEU A 395 -26.12 21.43 11.54
N ASN A 396 -25.44 21.39 12.68
CA ASN A 396 -25.52 20.30 13.66
C ASN A 396 -25.22 18.93 13.07
N LEU A 397 -24.25 18.87 12.14
CA LEU A 397 -23.71 17.64 11.61
C LEU A 397 -22.47 17.24 12.42
N PRO A 398 -22.39 15.98 12.92
CA PRO A 398 -21.27 15.55 13.77
C PRO A 398 -20.03 15.16 12.98
N THR A 399 -20.09 15.18 11.66
CA THR A 399 -19.00 14.79 10.75
C THR A 399 -17.78 15.70 10.95
N ARG A 400 -16.63 15.09 11.23
CA ARG A 400 -15.37 15.81 11.36
C ARG A 400 -14.51 15.64 10.11
N MET A 401 -13.44 16.41 10.02
CA MET A 401 -12.54 16.37 8.87
C MET A 401 -11.37 15.42 9.13
N LEU A 402 -10.87 14.76 8.10
CA LEU A 402 -9.53 14.17 8.15
C LEU A 402 -8.48 15.24 7.90
N LEU A 403 -7.48 15.30 8.76
CA LEU A 403 -6.28 16.11 8.50
C LEU A 403 -5.32 15.25 7.66
N GLY A 404 -5.15 15.62 6.42
CA GLY A 404 -4.38 14.89 5.43
C GLY A 404 -5.25 14.03 4.53
N ASP A 405 -5.30 12.72 4.74
CA ASP A 405 -5.73 11.71 3.75
C ASP A 405 -4.81 11.76 2.52
N ASN A 406 -3.50 11.94 2.84
CA ASN A 406 -2.44 12.20 1.88
C ASN A 406 -2.13 10.98 1.03
N SER A 407 -1.70 11.22 -0.21
CA SER A 407 -1.36 10.21 -1.21
C SER A 407 -0.30 9.20 -0.77
N ASP A 408 0.58 9.61 0.14
CA ASP A 408 1.53 8.74 0.83
C ASP A 408 2.16 9.44 2.06
N ALA A 409 3.01 8.73 2.78
CA ALA A 409 3.62 9.28 3.99
C ALA A 409 4.69 10.35 3.71
N THR A 410 5.22 10.46 2.47
CA THR A 410 6.29 11.43 2.14
C THR A 410 5.82 12.88 2.13
N THR A 411 4.53 13.11 1.96
CA THR A 411 3.94 14.45 1.79
C THR A 411 3.51 15.08 3.11
N PHE A 412 4.16 14.73 4.21
CA PHE A 412 3.85 15.17 5.57
C PHE A 412 3.69 16.69 5.71
N ASP A 413 4.50 17.49 5.00
CA ASP A 413 4.47 18.94 5.11
C ASP A 413 3.14 19.56 4.65
N PHE A 414 2.33 18.81 3.89
CA PHE A 414 1.00 19.23 3.46
C PHE A 414 0.06 19.53 4.64
N ILE A 415 0.19 18.81 5.74
CA ILE A 415 -0.70 19.00 6.91
C ILE A 415 -0.27 20.12 7.85
N LEU A 416 0.96 20.65 7.71
CA LEU A 416 1.54 21.58 8.68
C LEU A 416 0.71 22.87 8.91
N PRO A 417 0.14 23.54 7.90
CA PRO A 417 -0.66 24.74 8.16
C PRO A 417 -1.88 24.48 9.07
N ALA A 418 -2.59 23.35 8.87
CA ALA A 418 -3.71 23.00 9.72
C ALA A 418 -3.25 22.50 11.10
N LEU A 419 -2.18 21.72 11.15
CA LEU A 419 -1.60 21.22 12.40
C LEU A 419 -1.15 22.37 13.33
N ASN A 420 -0.60 23.43 12.75
CA ASN A 420 -0.11 24.59 13.49
C ASN A 420 -1.19 25.65 13.78
N ASN A 421 -2.42 25.44 13.33
CA ASN A 421 -3.54 26.36 13.55
C ASN A 421 -4.55 25.77 14.54
N SER A 422 -4.54 26.21 15.80
CA SER A 422 -5.44 25.70 16.84
C SER A 422 -6.94 25.86 16.54
N GLU A 423 -7.33 26.78 15.64
CA GLU A 423 -8.72 26.96 15.25
C GLU A 423 -9.26 25.80 14.39
N THR A 424 -8.38 25.04 13.75
CA THR A 424 -8.76 23.85 12.95
C THR A 424 -9.01 22.62 13.83
N HIS A 425 -8.28 22.50 14.97
CA HIS A 425 -8.20 21.28 15.75
C HIS A 425 -9.57 20.72 16.18
N LYS A 426 -10.49 21.61 16.56
CA LYS A 426 -11.86 21.22 17.00
C LYS A 426 -12.69 20.56 15.89
N TYR A 427 -12.30 20.71 14.62
CA TYR A 427 -12.98 20.12 13.47
C TYR A 427 -12.30 18.84 12.96
N ILE A 428 -11.07 18.57 13.43
CA ILE A 428 -10.31 17.38 13.01
C ILE A 428 -10.78 16.16 13.78
N GLY A 429 -11.09 15.07 13.06
CA GLY A 429 -11.47 13.78 13.62
C GLY A 429 -10.31 12.82 13.76
N ALA A 430 -9.37 12.86 12.81
CA ALA A 430 -8.14 12.07 12.82
C ALA A 430 -7.09 12.71 11.89
N VAL A 431 -5.82 12.38 12.12
CA VAL A 431 -4.74 12.58 11.14
C VAL A 431 -4.70 11.35 10.23
N SER A 432 -4.50 11.52 8.92
CA SER A 432 -4.53 10.41 7.97
C SER A 432 -3.49 10.55 6.87
N PHE A 433 -2.85 9.41 6.52
CA PHE A 433 -2.01 9.26 5.33
C PHE A 433 -2.28 7.89 4.68
N HIS A 434 -1.78 7.69 3.46
CA HIS A 434 -1.81 6.40 2.79
C HIS A 434 -0.45 5.72 2.85
N SER A 435 -0.40 4.40 2.89
CA SER A 435 0.84 3.65 3.11
C SER A 435 1.59 3.28 1.83
N TRP A 436 1.24 3.88 0.70
CA TRP A 436 1.81 3.55 -0.59
C TRP A 436 3.33 3.73 -0.67
N ARG A 437 3.88 4.79 -0.05
CA ARG A 437 5.31 5.15 -0.06
C ARG A 437 5.72 5.86 1.22
N GLY A 438 7.04 5.97 1.44
CA GLY A 438 7.62 6.81 2.50
C GLY A 438 7.38 6.31 3.92
N CYS A 439 7.12 5.01 4.09
CA CYS A 439 6.88 4.42 5.40
C CYS A 439 8.19 4.01 6.11
N ASP A 440 9.23 4.84 6.05
CA ASP A 440 10.40 4.70 6.92
C ASP A 440 10.09 5.16 8.36
N ASP A 441 10.89 4.73 9.32
CA ASP A 441 10.63 4.96 10.74
C ASP A 441 10.59 6.44 11.12
N VAL A 442 11.44 7.26 10.51
CA VAL A 442 11.51 8.71 10.77
C VAL A 442 10.24 9.40 10.26
N THR A 443 9.80 9.04 9.06
CA THR A 443 8.59 9.60 8.46
C THR A 443 7.34 9.13 9.22
N LEU A 444 7.23 7.85 9.53
CA LEU A 444 6.12 7.30 10.31
C LEU A 444 6.02 7.99 11.69
N LYS A 445 7.16 8.25 12.33
CA LYS A 445 7.18 8.95 13.61
C LYS A 445 6.64 10.37 13.52
N LYS A 446 6.88 11.11 12.43
CA LYS A 446 6.31 12.47 12.24
C LYS A 446 4.79 12.44 12.26
N TRP A 447 4.18 11.47 11.56
CA TRP A 447 2.73 11.30 11.52
C TRP A 447 2.16 10.94 12.91
N ALA A 448 2.82 10.04 13.63
CA ALA A 448 2.45 9.70 15.00
C ALA A 448 2.50 10.92 15.94
N ASP A 449 3.60 11.67 15.88
CA ASP A 449 3.80 12.86 16.71
C ASP A 449 2.77 13.97 16.38
N ALA A 450 2.39 14.13 15.11
CA ALA A 450 1.36 15.08 14.69
C ALA A 450 -0.02 14.75 15.29
N ALA A 451 -0.45 13.49 15.20
CA ALA A 451 -1.72 13.05 15.76
C ALA A 451 -1.75 13.25 17.29
N LYS A 452 -0.65 12.90 17.97
CA LYS A 452 -0.48 13.09 19.40
C LYS A 452 -0.49 14.56 19.81
N ALA A 453 0.14 15.44 19.03
CA ALA A 453 0.25 16.88 19.33
C ALA A 453 -1.12 17.58 19.43
N ILE A 454 -2.10 17.14 18.63
CA ILE A 454 -3.47 17.69 18.65
C ILE A 454 -4.49 16.77 19.32
N ASN A 455 -4.00 15.69 19.96
CA ASN A 455 -4.81 14.73 20.71
C ASN A 455 -5.97 14.13 19.90
N VAL A 456 -5.70 13.69 18.69
CA VAL A 456 -6.64 12.93 17.83
C VAL A 456 -6.02 11.61 17.41
N PRO A 457 -6.82 10.60 17.02
CA PRO A 457 -6.28 9.36 16.50
C PRO A 457 -5.57 9.54 15.16
N LEU A 458 -4.69 8.58 14.85
CA LEU A 458 -4.10 8.43 13.53
C LEU A 458 -4.82 7.31 12.78
N LEU A 459 -5.05 7.51 11.49
CA LEU A 459 -5.58 6.51 10.57
C LEU A 459 -4.61 6.33 9.39
N VAL A 460 -4.52 5.11 8.87
CA VAL A 460 -4.03 4.88 7.51
C VAL A 460 -5.26 4.76 6.62
N GLY A 461 -5.56 5.82 5.85
CA GLY A 461 -6.79 5.95 5.07
C GLY A 461 -6.87 4.96 3.90
N GLU A 462 -5.71 4.63 3.32
CA GLU A 462 -5.53 3.55 2.36
C GLU A 462 -4.28 2.76 2.72
N GLY A 463 -4.50 1.51 3.12
CA GLY A 463 -3.45 0.55 3.43
C GLY A 463 -3.21 -0.36 2.24
N SER A 464 -2.01 -0.43 1.76
CA SER A 464 -1.40 -1.39 0.85
C SER A 464 0.04 -0.96 0.57
N THR A 465 0.73 -1.65 -0.34
CA THR A 465 2.16 -1.45 -0.56
C THR A 465 2.51 -0.85 -1.91
N ASP A 466 1.65 -0.92 -2.92
CA ASP A 466 1.97 -0.50 -4.28
C ASP A 466 0.74 -0.02 -5.05
N ALA A 467 0.62 1.28 -5.24
CA ALA A 467 -0.49 1.92 -5.95
C ALA A 467 -0.58 1.56 -7.45
N ALA A 468 0.44 0.93 -8.03
CA ALA A 468 0.47 0.54 -9.44
C ALA A 468 0.18 -0.96 -9.67
N ALA A 469 0.01 -1.76 -8.61
CA ALA A 469 -0.10 -3.23 -8.69
C ALA A 469 -1.27 -3.71 -9.57
N HIS A 470 -2.35 -2.92 -9.73
CA HIS A 470 -3.44 -3.23 -10.66
C HIS A 470 -2.96 -3.38 -12.13
N GLY A 471 -1.83 -2.77 -12.49
CA GLY A 471 -1.24 -2.87 -13.82
C GLY A 471 -0.46 -4.18 -14.05
N TYR A 472 -0.22 -4.98 -13.01
CA TYR A 472 0.46 -6.27 -13.04
C TYR A 472 -0.10 -7.18 -11.93
N ALA A 473 -1.39 -7.44 -12.03
CA ALA A 473 -2.22 -8.05 -10.97
C ALA A 473 -1.79 -9.45 -10.54
N GLU A 474 -0.99 -10.19 -11.33
CA GLU A 474 -0.42 -11.49 -10.92
C GLU A 474 0.42 -11.40 -9.64
N ILE A 475 0.94 -10.20 -9.27
CA ILE A 475 1.69 -9.99 -8.03
C ILE A 475 0.85 -10.25 -6.77
N PHE A 476 -0.47 -10.10 -6.84
CA PHE A 476 -1.36 -10.40 -5.72
C PHE A 476 -1.42 -11.90 -5.37
N ASN A 477 -0.97 -12.77 -6.27
CA ASN A 477 -0.86 -14.20 -6.01
C ASN A 477 0.45 -14.58 -5.31
N GLU A 478 1.36 -13.61 -5.12
CA GLU A 478 2.65 -13.85 -4.49
C GLU A 478 2.56 -13.75 -2.96
N SER A 479 2.97 -14.80 -2.28
CA SER A 479 3.13 -14.79 -0.82
C SER A 479 4.09 -13.69 -0.34
N THR A 480 5.12 -13.40 -1.14
CA THR A 480 6.06 -12.29 -0.92
C THR A 480 5.36 -10.96 -0.81
N PHE A 481 4.38 -10.68 -1.70
CA PHE A 481 3.61 -9.43 -1.67
C PHE A 481 2.79 -9.32 -0.38
N ALA A 482 2.12 -10.41 0.02
CA ALA A 482 1.35 -10.46 1.26
C ALA A 482 2.24 -10.29 2.50
N LEU A 483 3.40 -10.95 2.55
CA LEU A 483 4.35 -10.82 3.66
C LEU A 483 4.92 -9.40 3.76
N TYR A 484 5.21 -8.78 2.64
CA TYR A 484 5.68 -7.40 2.61
C TYR A 484 4.61 -6.44 3.17
N GLU A 485 3.34 -6.62 2.81
CA GLU A 485 2.23 -5.83 3.32
C GLU A 485 2.03 -6.03 4.83
N ILE A 486 2.06 -7.28 5.31
CA ILE A 486 1.96 -7.59 6.74
C ILE A 486 3.11 -6.96 7.54
N ASN A 487 4.33 -7.05 7.03
CA ASN A 487 5.50 -6.42 7.67
C ASN A 487 5.36 -4.89 7.72
N LEU A 488 4.86 -4.27 6.65
CA LEU A 488 4.57 -2.84 6.63
C LEU A 488 3.55 -2.45 7.71
N TYR A 489 2.43 -3.19 7.79
CA TYR A 489 1.39 -2.92 8.79
C TYR A 489 1.90 -3.14 10.21
N THR A 490 2.71 -4.15 10.43
CA THR A 490 3.35 -4.40 11.74
C THR A 490 4.23 -3.23 12.17
N ARG A 491 5.05 -2.68 11.26
CA ARG A 491 5.88 -1.50 11.53
C ARG A 491 5.03 -0.25 11.79
N ILE A 492 3.99 -0.02 10.98
CA ILE A 492 3.05 1.10 11.19
C ILE A 492 2.39 0.97 12.56
N CYS A 493 1.93 -0.22 12.95
CA CYS A 493 1.34 -0.45 14.27
C CYS A 493 2.33 -0.18 15.40
N ALA A 494 3.59 -0.63 15.25
CA ALA A 494 4.62 -0.43 16.27
C ALA A 494 4.99 1.05 16.47
N ILE A 495 5.10 1.82 15.38
CA ILE A 495 5.60 3.20 15.41
C ILE A 495 4.46 4.21 15.56
N CYS A 496 3.41 4.06 14.75
CA CYS A 496 2.31 5.04 14.67
C CYS A 496 1.20 4.77 15.69
N GLN A 497 1.04 3.52 16.14
CA GLN A 497 -0.09 3.09 16.98
C GLN A 497 -1.44 3.62 16.44
N PRO A 498 -1.78 3.33 15.17
CA PRO A 498 -2.96 3.91 14.54
C PRO A 498 -4.24 3.34 15.16
N LEU A 499 -5.33 4.11 15.08
CA LEU A 499 -6.65 3.62 15.46
C LEU A 499 -7.14 2.51 14.52
N SER A 500 -6.84 2.65 13.22
CA SER A 500 -7.14 1.65 12.20
C SER A 500 -6.23 1.82 10.98
N ILE A 501 -6.02 0.73 10.24
CA ILE A 501 -5.47 0.71 8.90
C ILE A 501 -6.59 0.21 7.98
N LEU A 502 -6.99 1.02 7.01
CA LEU A 502 -8.07 0.69 6.09
C LEU A 502 -7.49 0.10 4.80
N GLN A 503 -7.66 -1.21 4.60
CA GLN A 503 -7.19 -1.89 3.41
C GLN A 503 -7.76 -1.24 2.14
N TRP A 504 -6.90 -0.94 1.17
CA TRP A 504 -7.28 -0.60 -0.17
C TRP A 504 -7.16 -1.82 -1.08
N GLN A 505 -8.31 -2.48 -1.45
CA GLN A 505 -9.66 -2.26 -0.93
C GLN A 505 -10.36 -3.60 -0.67
N LEU A 506 -11.55 -3.57 -0.03
CA LEU A 506 -12.38 -4.76 0.20
C LEU A 506 -13.49 -4.89 -0.87
N THR A 507 -13.21 -4.48 -2.09
CA THR A 507 -13.99 -4.64 -3.31
C THR A 507 -13.12 -5.36 -4.35
N SER A 508 -13.54 -5.47 -5.61
CA SER A 508 -12.64 -5.90 -6.68
C SER A 508 -11.46 -4.92 -6.80
N ASP A 509 -10.38 -5.33 -7.43
CA ASP A 509 -9.18 -4.53 -7.53
C ASP A 509 -8.46 -4.33 -6.17
N TYR A 510 -7.19 -4.67 -6.03
CA TYR A 510 -6.42 -4.63 -4.77
C TYR A 510 -7.02 -5.37 -3.57
N SER A 511 -8.11 -6.10 -3.73
CA SER A 511 -8.72 -6.78 -2.59
C SER A 511 -7.86 -7.97 -2.15
N LEU A 512 -8.04 -8.36 -0.88
CA LEU A 512 -7.53 -9.62 -0.35
C LEU A 512 -8.02 -10.83 -1.19
N LEU A 513 -9.05 -10.60 -1.99
CA LEU A 513 -9.65 -11.54 -2.91
C LEU A 513 -9.73 -10.86 -4.27
N TRP A 514 -8.94 -11.33 -5.21
CA TRP A 514 -9.01 -10.85 -6.59
C TRP A 514 -10.36 -11.21 -7.21
N GLY A 515 -11.19 -10.20 -7.47
CA GLY A 515 -12.58 -10.39 -7.92
C GLY A 515 -12.78 -10.95 -9.33
N ASP A 516 -11.73 -11.07 -10.15
CA ASP A 516 -11.81 -11.50 -11.53
C ASP A 516 -11.73 -13.03 -11.72
N GLY A 517 -12.52 -13.78 -10.96
CA GLY A 517 -12.76 -15.20 -11.24
C GLY A 517 -11.99 -16.19 -10.38
N ILE A 518 -11.54 -15.77 -9.21
CA ILE A 518 -10.92 -16.65 -8.22
C ILE A 518 -11.99 -17.41 -7.37
N TYR A 519 -13.26 -17.13 -7.54
CA TYR A 519 -14.34 -17.80 -6.82
C TYR A 519 -14.91 -18.97 -7.58
#